data_504bc058cb158a984381626e0a6178c0
#
_entry.id   504bc058cb158a984381626e0a6178c0
#
_cell.length_a   1.000
_cell.length_b   1.000
_cell.length_c   1.000
_cell.angle_alpha   90.00
_cell.angle_beta   90.00
_cell.angle_gamma   90.00
#
_symmetry.space_group_name_H-M   'P 1'
#
loop_
_entity.id
_entity.type
_entity.pdbx_description
1 polymer ?
#
loop_
_entity_poly.entity_id
_entity_poly.type
_entity_poly.pdbx_seq_one_letter_code
_entity_poly.pdbx_strand_id
1 'polypeptide(L)'
;MKKELKKQIKHDDLVSGFQHASHWTTTHGSEVKIAAAVVAVVALAAFGVTSYLGHRRGEAERAFAAALDTVHAPVSTELPEGFEPPSGPVFASAAEKHRKAAAEFDEVARKYGSLDAGRRARYYAALSRMELGEYDTAEKSLSEIAAQRDRDALEASLARLALADLHRRRGQLDKAIEDYRRLIDDSSFILPRDHVLLELASTLEAAKHPAEAGAAYRRIVEEFPESVYAAEARRRADYLAGGPPAQG
;
A
#
# COMPACT_ATOMS: atom_id res chain seq x y z
N MET A 1 -27.91 -47.76 -28.43
CA MET A 1 -29.32 -47.32 -28.27
C MET A 1 -29.53 -46.26 -27.17
N LYS A 2 -29.00 -46.37 -25.95
CA LYS A 2 -29.26 -45.35 -24.87
C LYS A 2 -28.66 -43.95 -25.08
N LYS A 3 -27.59 -43.78 -25.83
CA LYS A 3 -26.95 -42.46 -26.10
C LYS A 3 -27.68 -41.62 -27.15
N GLU A 4 -28.25 -42.29 -28.17
CA GLU A 4 -29.01 -41.65 -29.23
C GLU A 4 -30.38 -41.11 -28.69
N LEU A 5 -31.06 -41.91 -27.86
CA LEU A 5 -32.31 -41.51 -27.21
C LEU A 5 -32.13 -40.26 -26.29
N LYS A 6 -31.01 -40.21 -25.55
CA LYS A 6 -30.71 -39.07 -24.69
C LYS A 6 -30.38 -37.78 -25.46
N LYS A 7 -29.88 -37.91 -26.69
CA LYS A 7 -29.59 -36.78 -27.57
C LYS A 7 -30.86 -36.25 -28.23
N GLN A 8 -31.78 -37.12 -28.60
CA GLN A 8 -33.11 -36.78 -29.13
C GLN A 8 -33.97 -36.09 -28.08
N ILE A 9 -34.05 -36.58 -26.83
CA ILE A 9 -34.83 -35.98 -25.75
C ILE A 9 -34.28 -34.54 -25.41
N LYS A 10 -32.97 -34.34 -25.40
CA LYS A 10 -32.40 -32.99 -25.19
C LYS A 10 -32.66 -32.02 -26.36
N HIS A 11 -32.77 -32.56 -27.58
CA HIS A 11 -33.10 -31.75 -28.77
C HIS A 11 -34.55 -31.32 -28.76
N ASP A 12 -35.49 -32.23 -28.40
CA ASP A 12 -36.92 -31.94 -28.33
C ASP A 12 -37.24 -30.95 -27.22
N ASP A 13 -36.61 -31.04 -26.05
CA ASP A 13 -36.79 -30.08 -24.94
C ASP A 13 -36.28 -28.66 -25.29
N LEU A 14 -35.20 -28.57 -26.05
CA LEU A 14 -34.66 -27.28 -26.51
C LEU A 14 -35.56 -26.69 -27.63
N VAL A 15 -36.06 -27.49 -28.53
CA VAL A 15 -36.95 -27.05 -29.63
C VAL A 15 -38.31 -26.65 -29.08
N SER A 16 -38.89 -27.41 -28.14
CA SER A 16 -40.17 -27.08 -27.49
C SER A 16 -40.04 -25.83 -26.62
N GLY A 17 -38.91 -25.66 -25.89
CA GLY A 17 -38.61 -24.44 -25.12
C GLY A 17 -38.51 -23.21 -26.00
N PHE A 18 -37.83 -23.34 -27.16
CA PHE A 18 -37.71 -22.25 -28.13
C PHE A 18 -39.07 -21.88 -28.78
N GLN A 19 -39.92 -22.87 -29.10
CA GLN A 19 -41.24 -22.65 -29.64
C GLN A 19 -42.16 -21.97 -28.62
N HIS A 20 -42.10 -22.36 -27.35
CA HIS A 20 -42.88 -21.70 -26.28
C HIS A 20 -42.40 -20.26 -26.06
N ALA A 21 -41.08 -20.01 -26.06
CA ALA A 21 -40.52 -18.68 -25.94
C ALA A 21 -40.90 -17.78 -27.13
N SER A 22 -40.89 -18.31 -28.37
CA SER A 22 -41.23 -17.55 -29.57
C SER A 22 -42.74 -17.21 -29.61
N HIS A 23 -43.61 -18.12 -29.18
CA HIS A 23 -45.05 -17.86 -29.11
C HIS A 23 -45.39 -16.84 -28.00
N TRP A 24 -44.72 -16.92 -26.86
CA TRP A 24 -44.86 -15.96 -25.76
C TRP A 24 -44.40 -14.54 -26.17
N THR A 25 -43.27 -14.42 -26.88
CA THR A 25 -42.76 -13.14 -27.38
C THR A 25 -43.68 -12.52 -28.45
N THR A 26 -44.39 -13.30 -29.25
CA THR A 26 -45.37 -12.76 -30.24
C THR A 26 -46.65 -12.26 -29.58
N THR A 27 -47.11 -12.91 -28.51
CA THR A 27 -48.31 -12.49 -27.77
C THR A 27 -48.07 -11.30 -26.84
N HIS A 28 -46.82 -11.15 -26.29
CA HIS A 28 -46.45 -10.06 -25.36
C HIS A 28 -45.42 -9.10 -25.99
N GLY A 29 -45.47 -8.91 -27.32
CA GLY A 29 -44.45 -8.17 -28.08
C GLY A 29 -44.19 -6.74 -27.60
N SER A 30 -45.17 -6.04 -27.04
CA SER A 30 -44.97 -4.71 -26.46
C SER A 30 -44.23 -4.76 -25.14
N GLU A 31 -44.50 -5.70 -24.26
CA GLU A 31 -43.85 -5.90 -22.97
C GLU A 31 -42.42 -6.34 -23.15
N VAL A 32 -42.16 -7.24 -24.11
CA VAL A 32 -40.80 -7.67 -24.47
C VAL A 32 -39.96 -6.50 -25.00
N LYS A 33 -40.54 -5.65 -25.85
CA LYS A 33 -39.86 -4.45 -26.36
C LYS A 33 -39.52 -3.47 -25.24
N ILE A 34 -40.43 -3.25 -24.30
CA ILE A 34 -40.21 -2.38 -23.15
C ILE A 34 -39.11 -2.96 -22.24
N ALA A 35 -39.21 -4.27 -21.94
CA ALA A 35 -38.15 -4.95 -21.13
C ALA A 35 -36.80 -4.88 -21.80
N ALA A 36 -36.68 -5.13 -23.11
CA ALA A 36 -35.47 -5.01 -23.87
C ALA A 36 -34.91 -3.57 -23.87
N ALA A 37 -35.78 -2.58 -24.01
CA ALA A 37 -35.37 -1.17 -23.93
C ALA A 37 -34.82 -0.81 -22.52
N VAL A 38 -35.49 -1.26 -21.46
CA VAL A 38 -35.01 -1.06 -20.08
C VAL A 38 -33.65 -1.71 -19.86
N VAL A 39 -33.48 -2.96 -20.31
CA VAL A 39 -32.17 -3.67 -20.22
C VAL A 39 -31.09 -2.91 -21.00
N ALA A 40 -31.39 -2.42 -22.20
CA ALA A 40 -30.45 -1.64 -22.99
C ALA A 40 -30.06 -0.33 -22.30
N VAL A 41 -30.98 0.39 -21.71
CA VAL A 41 -30.71 1.63 -20.95
C VAL A 41 -29.86 1.34 -19.72
N VAL A 42 -30.17 0.28 -18.96
CA VAL A 42 -29.36 -0.13 -17.80
C VAL A 42 -27.94 -0.53 -18.22
N ALA A 43 -27.81 -1.28 -19.31
CA ALA A 43 -26.51 -1.68 -19.85
C ALA A 43 -25.65 -0.47 -20.29
N LEU A 44 -26.28 0.48 -20.99
CA LEU A 44 -25.62 1.73 -21.41
C LEU A 44 -25.20 2.58 -20.21
N ALA A 45 -26.06 2.70 -19.19
CA ALA A 45 -25.75 3.41 -17.96
C ALA A 45 -24.60 2.74 -17.20
N ALA A 46 -24.62 1.41 -17.06
CA ALA A 46 -23.54 0.65 -16.43
C ALA A 46 -22.23 0.80 -17.21
N PHE A 47 -22.26 0.73 -18.54
CA PHE A 47 -21.08 0.97 -19.38
C PHE A 47 -20.55 2.39 -19.22
N GLY A 48 -21.40 3.40 -19.19
CA GLY A 48 -21.01 4.80 -18.96
C GLY A 48 -20.33 4.99 -17.59
N VAL A 49 -20.91 4.43 -16.54
CA VAL A 49 -20.36 4.50 -15.18
C VAL A 49 -19.01 3.79 -15.09
N THR A 50 -18.89 2.57 -15.61
CA THR A 50 -17.64 1.79 -15.56
C THR A 50 -16.54 2.46 -16.38
N SER A 51 -16.86 3.00 -17.55
CA SER A 51 -15.93 3.74 -18.40
C SER A 51 -15.43 5.02 -17.69
N TYR A 52 -16.33 5.80 -17.09
CA TYR A 52 -16.00 7.00 -16.33
C TYR A 52 -15.11 6.68 -15.12
N LEU A 53 -15.46 5.66 -14.34
CA LEU A 53 -14.65 5.23 -13.19
C LEU A 53 -13.27 4.71 -13.62
N GLY A 54 -13.20 3.97 -14.73
CA GLY A 54 -11.94 3.51 -15.31
C GLY A 54 -11.03 4.67 -15.71
N HIS A 55 -11.58 5.67 -16.38
CA HIS A 55 -10.86 6.87 -16.77
C HIS A 55 -10.33 7.64 -15.54
N ARG A 56 -11.18 7.87 -14.54
CA ARG A 56 -10.79 8.53 -13.28
C ARG A 56 -9.70 7.78 -12.52
N ARG A 57 -9.75 6.43 -12.50
CA ARG A 57 -8.69 5.62 -11.91
C ARG A 57 -7.37 5.80 -12.65
N GLY A 58 -7.40 5.77 -13.99
CA GLY A 58 -6.20 5.99 -14.80
C GLY A 58 -5.58 7.38 -14.62
N GLU A 59 -6.40 8.43 -14.45
CA GLU A 59 -5.91 9.78 -14.11
C GLU A 59 -5.27 9.82 -12.72
N ALA A 60 -5.91 9.21 -11.73
CA ALA A 60 -5.42 9.16 -10.36
C ALA A 60 -4.07 8.45 -10.25
N GLU A 61 -3.92 7.30 -10.94
CA GLU A 61 -2.64 6.56 -10.96
C GLU A 61 -1.53 7.35 -11.65
N ARG A 62 -1.83 8.03 -12.76
CA ARG A 62 -0.84 8.90 -13.43
C ARG A 62 -0.40 10.08 -12.57
N ALA A 63 -1.34 10.72 -11.89
CA ALA A 63 -1.03 11.83 -10.97
C ALA A 63 -0.20 11.34 -9.78
N PHE A 64 -0.52 10.17 -9.23
CA PHE A 64 0.24 9.55 -8.15
C PHE A 64 1.66 9.16 -8.60
N ALA A 65 1.81 8.58 -9.79
CA ALA A 65 3.11 8.24 -10.35
C ALA A 65 3.99 9.48 -10.55
N ALA A 66 3.42 10.58 -11.07
CA ALA A 66 4.14 11.83 -11.22
C ALA A 66 4.65 12.40 -9.88
N ALA A 67 3.86 12.30 -8.80
CA ALA A 67 4.30 12.69 -7.47
C ALA A 67 5.41 11.76 -6.92
N LEU A 68 5.36 10.45 -7.24
CA LEU A 68 6.44 9.52 -6.92
C LEU A 68 7.74 9.85 -7.67
N ASP A 69 7.65 10.25 -8.93
CA ASP A 69 8.81 10.69 -9.71
C ASP A 69 9.50 11.89 -9.04
N THR A 70 8.72 12.79 -8.44
CA THR A 70 9.26 13.92 -7.65
C THR A 70 10.05 13.41 -6.42
N VAL A 71 9.55 12.39 -5.71
CA VAL A 71 10.29 11.79 -4.56
C VAL A 71 11.61 11.16 -4.98
N HIS A 72 11.62 10.49 -6.15
CA HIS A 72 12.81 9.80 -6.66
C HIS A 72 13.76 10.72 -7.44
N ALA A 73 13.36 11.96 -7.69
CA ALA A 73 14.18 12.90 -8.42
C ALA A 73 15.50 13.20 -7.67
N PRO A 74 16.62 13.36 -8.42
CA PRO A 74 17.92 13.62 -7.82
C PRO A 74 17.98 15.03 -7.19
N VAL A 75 18.84 15.15 -6.20
CA VAL A 75 19.24 16.44 -5.62
C VAL A 75 20.60 16.83 -6.17
N SER A 76 20.74 18.06 -6.65
CA SER A 76 21.97 18.51 -7.33
C SER A 76 23.23 18.37 -6.51
N THR A 77 23.13 18.53 -5.16
CA THR A 77 24.26 18.36 -4.24
C THR A 77 24.70 16.90 -4.02
N GLU A 78 23.88 15.94 -4.45
CA GLU A 78 24.16 14.50 -4.30
C GLU A 78 24.69 13.90 -5.62
N LEU A 79 24.73 14.68 -6.70
CA LEU A 79 25.24 14.24 -8.00
C LEU A 79 26.78 14.34 -8.04
N PRO A 80 27.47 13.31 -8.54
CA PRO A 80 28.91 13.39 -8.79
C PRO A 80 29.27 14.51 -9.78
N GLU A 81 30.45 15.13 -9.63
CA GLU A 81 30.94 16.12 -10.57
C GLU A 81 31.01 15.53 -12.00
N GLY A 82 30.43 16.24 -12.97
CA GLY A 82 30.40 15.83 -14.37
C GLY A 82 29.28 14.81 -14.71
N PHE A 83 28.40 14.47 -13.76
CA PHE A 83 27.27 13.62 -14.04
C PHE A 83 26.14 14.42 -14.71
N GLU A 84 25.74 14.02 -15.92
CA GLU A 84 24.54 14.57 -16.56
C GLU A 84 23.31 13.96 -15.87
N PRO A 85 22.45 14.80 -15.24
CA PRO A 85 21.26 14.28 -14.59
C PRO A 85 20.32 13.64 -15.62
N PRO A 86 19.59 12.57 -15.24
CA PRO A 86 18.59 11.98 -16.11
C PRO A 86 17.56 13.03 -16.52
N SER A 87 16.91 12.83 -17.69
CA SER A 87 15.85 13.71 -18.17
C SER A 87 14.72 13.76 -17.12
N GLY A 88 14.60 14.88 -16.41
CA GLY A 88 13.60 15.07 -15.35
C GLY A 88 13.95 16.23 -14.42
N PRO A 89 13.12 16.52 -13.43
CA PRO A 89 13.39 17.56 -12.45
C PRO A 89 14.61 17.21 -11.59
N VAL A 90 15.47 18.18 -11.34
CA VAL A 90 16.57 18.12 -10.38
C VAL A 90 16.32 19.20 -9.33
N PHE A 91 16.42 18.85 -8.05
CA PHE A 91 16.13 19.77 -6.96
C PHE A 91 17.43 20.33 -6.36
N ALA A 92 17.39 21.58 -5.93
CA ALA A 92 18.54 22.20 -5.25
C ALA A 92 18.77 21.62 -3.85
N SER A 93 17.72 21.08 -3.20
CA SER A 93 17.81 20.46 -1.88
C SER A 93 16.76 19.38 -1.66
N ALA A 94 17.03 18.45 -0.73
CA ALA A 94 16.06 17.46 -0.27
C ALA A 94 14.78 18.13 0.29
N ALA A 95 14.93 19.24 1.01
CA ALA A 95 13.78 19.97 1.56
C ALA A 95 12.86 20.54 0.47
N GLU A 96 13.44 21.06 -0.62
CA GLU A 96 12.65 21.53 -1.78
C GLU A 96 11.90 20.37 -2.44
N LYS A 97 12.60 19.25 -2.69
CA LYS A 97 12.04 18.02 -3.25
C LYS A 97 10.85 17.52 -2.43
N HIS A 98 11.04 17.31 -1.13
CA HIS A 98 9.99 16.78 -0.25
C HIS A 98 8.82 17.75 -0.06
N ARG A 99 9.06 19.08 -0.08
CA ARG A 99 7.99 20.08 -0.05
C ARG A 99 7.12 20.01 -1.31
N LYS A 100 7.74 19.87 -2.48
CA LYS A 100 7.02 19.69 -3.74
C LYS A 100 6.26 18.36 -3.75
N ALA A 101 6.90 17.27 -3.38
CA ALA A 101 6.27 15.95 -3.30
C ALA A 101 5.05 15.95 -2.37
N ALA A 102 5.17 16.53 -1.16
CA ALA A 102 4.06 16.64 -0.24
C ALA A 102 2.87 17.40 -0.84
N ALA A 103 3.11 18.50 -1.53
CA ALA A 103 2.06 19.30 -2.18
C ALA A 103 1.37 18.52 -3.32
N GLU A 104 2.14 17.82 -4.15
CA GLU A 104 1.61 16.99 -5.25
C GLU A 104 0.77 15.82 -4.72
N PHE A 105 1.25 15.11 -3.69
CA PHE A 105 0.46 14.05 -3.03
C PHE A 105 -0.80 14.58 -2.37
N ASP A 106 -0.77 15.76 -1.74
CA ASP A 106 -1.97 16.40 -1.17
C ASP A 106 -3.01 16.70 -2.25
N GLU A 107 -2.57 17.15 -3.42
CA GLU A 107 -3.49 17.37 -4.54
C GLU A 107 -4.13 16.07 -5.04
N VAL A 108 -3.34 15.01 -5.19
CA VAL A 108 -3.84 13.68 -5.55
C VAL A 108 -4.83 13.16 -4.50
N ALA A 109 -4.49 13.29 -3.21
CA ALA A 109 -5.35 12.89 -2.10
C ALA A 109 -6.66 13.68 -2.07
N ARG A 110 -6.62 14.98 -2.34
CA ARG A 110 -7.79 15.85 -2.39
C ARG A 110 -8.71 15.51 -3.58
N LYS A 111 -8.14 15.32 -4.77
CA LYS A 111 -8.90 15.08 -6.01
C LYS A 111 -9.43 13.65 -6.13
N TYR A 112 -8.68 12.68 -5.61
CA TYR A 112 -8.94 11.26 -5.80
C TYR A 112 -9.04 10.47 -4.47
N GLY A 113 -9.37 11.13 -3.36
CA GLY A 113 -9.33 10.54 -2.01
C GLY A 113 -10.21 9.32 -1.77
N SER A 114 -11.22 9.08 -2.64
CA SER A 114 -12.04 7.86 -2.62
C SER A 114 -11.42 6.69 -3.38
N LEU A 115 -10.37 6.92 -4.19
CA LEU A 115 -9.66 5.92 -4.97
C LEU A 115 -8.37 5.50 -4.26
N ASP A 116 -7.84 4.33 -4.63
CA ASP A 116 -6.63 3.75 -4.05
C ASP A 116 -5.42 4.71 -4.16
N ALA A 117 -5.22 5.30 -5.34
CA ALA A 117 -4.16 6.28 -5.56
C ALA A 117 -4.25 7.47 -4.59
N GLY A 118 -5.47 7.98 -4.32
CA GLY A 118 -5.67 9.10 -3.40
C GLY A 118 -5.45 8.71 -1.94
N ARG A 119 -5.77 7.46 -1.55
CA ARG A 119 -5.45 6.95 -0.20
C ARG A 119 -3.94 6.79 -0.01
N ARG A 120 -3.26 6.15 -0.97
CA ARG A 120 -1.80 6.04 -0.97
C ARG A 120 -1.12 7.41 -0.95
N ALA A 121 -1.65 8.39 -1.69
CA ALA A 121 -1.10 9.73 -1.72
C ALA A 121 -1.11 10.39 -0.33
N ARG A 122 -2.12 10.18 0.51
CA ARG A 122 -2.12 10.67 1.91
C ARG A 122 -0.95 10.11 2.73
N TYR A 123 -0.66 8.83 2.55
CA TYR A 123 0.47 8.19 3.22
C TYR A 123 1.80 8.79 2.76
N TYR A 124 2.02 8.93 1.45
CA TYR A 124 3.26 9.49 0.90
C TYR A 124 3.43 10.99 1.19
N ALA A 125 2.33 11.75 1.27
CA ALA A 125 2.36 13.14 1.75
C ALA A 125 2.86 13.22 3.20
N ALA A 126 2.39 12.31 4.07
CA ALA A 126 2.85 12.24 5.45
C ALA A 126 4.33 11.85 5.56
N LEU A 127 4.81 10.88 4.75
CA LEU A 127 6.23 10.53 4.70
C LEU A 127 7.09 11.73 4.24
N SER A 128 6.66 12.45 3.19
CA SER A 128 7.37 13.63 2.71
C SER A 128 7.45 14.72 3.79
N ARG A 129 6.42 14.87 4.62
CA ARG A 129 6.43 15.78 5.78
C ARG A 129 7.36 15.31 6.89
N MET A 130 7.49 14.02 7.11
CA MET A 130 8.49 13.49 8.04
C MET A 130 9.91 13.90 7.63
N GLU A 131 10.22 13.84 6.33
CA GLU A 131 11.52 14.28 5.80
C GLU A 131 11.75 15.81 5.96
N LEU A 132 10.66 16.59 6.04
CA LEU A 132 10.72 18.04 6.32
C LEU A 132 10.77 18.37 7.82
N GLY A 133 10.66 17.37 8.71
CA GLY A 133 10.56 17.61 10.15
C GLY A 133 9.17 18.12 10.61
N GLU A 134 8.17 18.10 9.72
CA GLU A 134 6.79 18.53 10.02
C GLU A 134 6.02 17.39 10.73
N TYR A 135 6.59 16.91 11.86
CA TYR A 135 6.15 15.71 12.55
C TYR A 135 4.71 15.75 13.04
N ASP A 136 4.22 16.90 13.53
CA ASP A 136 2.86 17.01 14.06
C ASP A 136 1.80 16.78 12.97
N THR A 137 2.03 17.35 11.78
CA THR A 137 1.13 17.17 10.64
C THR A 137 1.20 15.74 10.10
N ALA A 138 2.41 15.15 10.03
CA ALA A 138 2.62 13.79 9.62
C ALA A 138 1.96 12.79 10.60
N GLU A 139 2.14 12.98 11.92
CA GLU A 139 1.56 12.15 12.98
C GLU A 139 0.03 12.10 12.89
N LYS A 140 -0.60 13.27 12.69
CA LYS A 140 -2.05 13.36 12.51
C LYS A 140 -2.52 12.54 11.31
N SER A 141 -1.90 12.74 10.14
CA SER A 141 -2.28 12.05 8.91
C SER A 141 -2.07 10.54 9.02
N LEU A 142 -0.93 10.10 9.55
CA LEU A 142 -0.63 8.68 9.76
C LEU A 142 -1.59 8.04 10.77
N SER A 143 -1.96 8.73 11.84
CA SER A 143 -2.92 8.24 12.83
C SER A 143 -4.31 8.02 12.22
N GLU A 144 -4.76 8.93 11.35
CA GLU A 144 -6.02 8.78 10.62
C GLU A 144 -6.01 7.57 9.67
N ILE A 145 -4.87 7.31 9.00
CA ILE A 145 -4.71 6.13 8.13
C ILE A 145 -4.66 4.85 8.98
N ALA A 146 -3.89 4.84 10.06
CA ALA A 146 -3.73 3.70 10.97
C ALA A 146 -5.05 3.24 11.61
N ALA A 147 -6.00 4.16 11.78
CA ALA A 147 -7.33 3.85 12.32
C ALA A 147 -8.24 3.08 11.35
N GLN A 148 -7.93 3.05 10.04
CA GLN A 148 -8.78 2.45 9.00
C GLN A 148 -8.47 0.97 8.73
N ARG A 149 -8.24 0.17 9.77
CA ARG A 149 -7.79 -1.25 9.69
C ARG A 149 -8.71 -2.14 8.84
N ASP A 150 -10.01 -1.95 8.96
CA ASP A 150 -11.01 -2.80 8.28
C ASP A 150 -11.13 -2.53 6.78
N ARG A 151 -10.67 -1.37 6.34
CA ARG A 151 -10.78 -0.95 4.94
C ARG A 151 -9.51 -1.25 4.14
N ASP A 152 -8.34 -1.00 4.70
CA ASP A 152 -7.04 -1.10 4.06
C ASP A 152 -5.98 -1.57 5.07
N ALA A 153 -5.90 -2.89 5.29
CA ALA A 153 -4.98 -3.48 6.26
C ALA A 153 -3.50 -3.19 5.95
N LEU A 154 -3.14 -3.07 4.66
CA LEU A 154 -1.78 -2.76 4.23
C LEU A 154 -1.41 -1.32 4.59
N GLU A 155 -2.21 -0.35 4.16
CA GLU A 155 -1.97 1.07 4.44
C GLU A 155 -2.01 1.35 5.94
N ALA A 156 -2.91 0.71 6.69
CA ALA A 156 -2.96 0.83 8.14
C ALA A 156 -1.70 0.26 8.82
N SER A 157 -1.17 -0.86 8.32
CA SER A 157 0.09 -1.44 8.82
C SER A 157 1.29 -0.57 8.49
N LEU A 158 1.37 -0.04 7.27
CA LEU A 158 2.39 0.90 6.85
C LEU A 158 2.35 2.18 7.69
N ALA A 159 1.16 2.74 7.92
CA ALA A 159 1.00 3.96 8.72
C ALA A 159 1.41 3.75 10.18
N ARG A 160 1.09 2.60 10.79
CA ARG A 160 1.52 2.27 12.15
C ARG A 160 3.04 2.11 12.26
N LEU A 161 3.66 1.49 11.27
CA LEU A 161 5.12 1.40 11.21
C LEU A 161 5.77 2.79 11.06
N ALA A 162 5.21 3.62 10.17
CA ALA A 162 5.68 4.99 9.97
C ALA A 162 5.48 5.88 11.22
N LEU A 163 4.44 5.65 12.03
CA LEU A 163 4.27 6.33 13.32
C LEU A 163 5.37 5.95 14.32
N ALA A 164 5.73 4.69 14.40
CA ALA A 164 6.83 4.24 15.26
C ALA A 164 8.17 4.87 14.82
N ASP A 165 8.45 4.91 13.50
CA ASP A 165 9.64 5.60 12.97
C ASP A 165 9.60 7.11 13.22
N LEU A 166 8.43 7.75 13.08
CA LEU A 166 8.25 9.18 13.40
C LEU A 166 8.61 9.47 14.86
N HIS A 167 8.13 8.66 15.81
CA HIS A 167 8.48 8.83 17.23
C HIS A 167 9.97 8.65 17.47
N ARG A 168 10.61 7.69 16.80
CA ARG A 168 12.06 7.48 16.84
C ARG A 168 12.82 8.71 16.31
N ARG A 169 12.44 9.23 15.14
CA ARG A 169 13.07 10.42 14.52
C ARG A 169 12.88 11.68 15.36
N ARG A 170 11.78 11.76 16.11
CA ARG A 170 11.49 12.84 17.03
C ARG A 170 12.26 12.74 18.37
N GLY A 171 13.01 11.66 18.56
CA GLY A 171 13.76 11.39 19.79
C GLY A 171 12.90 10.82 20.93
N GLN A 172 11.64 10.47 20.67
CA GLN A 172 10.72 9.85 21.62
C GLN A 172 10.95 8.34 21.65
N LEU A 173 12.16 7.92 22.06
CA LEU A 173 12.63 6.55 21.92
C LEU A 173 11.77 5.55 22.70
N ASP A 174 11.32 5.88 23.91
CA ASP A 174 10.48 4.98 24.72
C ASP A 174 9.13 4.73 24.02
N LYS A 175 8.52 5.77 23.44
CA LYS A 175 7.27 5.66 22.68
C LYS A 175 7.45 4.80 21.42
N ALA A 176 8.56 5.01 20.70
CA ALA A 176 8.88 4.21 19.53
C ALA A 176 9.07 2.73 19.87
N ILE A 177 9.79 2.42 20.96
CA ILE A 177 9.98 1.06 21.47
C ILE A 177 8.63 0.39 21.78
N GLU A 178 7.74 1.11 22.47
CA GLU A 178 6.40 0.61 22.79
C GLU A 178 5.59 0.34 21.50
N ASP A 179 5.63 1.26 20.53
CA ASP A 179 4.94 1.10 19.27
C ASP A 179 5.46 -0.12 18.47
N TYR A 180 6.79 -0.29 18.33
CA TYR A 180 7.36 -1.45 17.67
C TYR A 180 6.99 -2.77 18.36
N ARG A 181 6.99 -2.82 19.70
CA ARG A 181 6.54 -4.00 20.45
C ARG A 181 5.08 -4.34 20.15
N ARG A 182 4.20 -3.34 20.14
CA ARG A 182 2.79 -3.53 19.78
C ARG A 182 2.62 -4.07 18.35
N LEU A 183 3.44 -3.61 17.39
CA LEU A 183 3.40 -4.11 16.01
C LEU A 183 3.83 -5.58 15.92
N ILE A 184 4.83 -5.99 16.68
CA ILE A 184 5.32 -7.37 16.72
C ILE A 184 4.25 -8.32 17.29
N ASP A 185 3.52 -7.87 18.33
CA ASP A 185 2.54 -8.68 19.05
C ASP A 185 1.15 -8.67 18.37
N ASP A 186 0.90 -7.74 17.45
CA ASP A 186 -0.40 -7.61 16.77
C ASP A 186 -0.52 -8.62 15.62
N SER A 187 -1.43 -9.59 15.76
CA SER A 187 -1.72 -10.59 14.73
C SER A 187 -2.32 -10.00 13.45
N SER A 188 -2.92 -8.81 13.51
CA SER A 188 -3.48 -8.10 12.36
C SER A 188 -2.42 -7.30 11.56
N PHE A 189 -1.20 -7.21 12.07
CA PHE A 189 -0.09 -6.56 11.38
C PHE A 189 0.47 -7.47 10.30
N ILE A 190 0.47 -7.01 9.05
CA ILE A 190 0.75 -7.85 7.88
C ILE A 190 2.14 -7.62 7.25
N LEU A 191 2.91 -6.66 7.75
CA LEU A 191 4.27 -6.41 7.25
C LEU A 191 5.27 -7.38 7.90
N PRO A 192 6.47 -7.57 7.28
CA PRO A 192 7.51 -8.46 7.80
C PRO A 192 7.95 -8.08 9.22
N ARG A 193 7.84 -9.03 10.17
CA ARG A 193 8.20 -8.79 11.58
C ARG A 193 9.70 -8.73 11.82
N ASP A 194 10.50 -9.38 11.01
CA ASP A 194 11.96 -9.29 11.05
C ASP A 194 12.47 -7.85 10.87
N HIS A 195 11.86 -7.10 9.96
CA HIS A 195 12.14 -5.68 9.80
C HIS A 195 11.76 -4.87 11.05
N VAL A 196 10.57 -5.12 11.62
CA VAL A 196 10.12 -4.43 12.84
C VAL A 196 11.02 -4.74 14.04
N LEU A 197 11.47 -6.00 14.15
CA LEU A 197 12.45 -6.41 15.17
C LEU A 197 13.79 -5.71 15.01
N LEU A 198 14.22 -5.48 13.77
CA LEU A 198 15.44 -4.72 13.48
C LEU A 198 15.31 -3.27 13.93
N GLU A 199 14.20 -2.61 13.60
CA GLU A 199 13.92 -1.23 14.03
C GLU A 199 13.79 -1.12 15.55
N LEU A 200 13.15 -2.09 16.20
CA LEU A 200 13.08 -2.18 17.65
C LEU A 200 14.50 -2.29 18.26
N ALA A 201 15.31 -3.22 17.76
CA ALA A 201 16.65 -3.46 18.28
C ALA A 201 17.54 -2.22 18.14
N SER A 202 17.53 -1.57 16.98
CA SER A 202 18.31 -0.33 16.74
C SER A 202 17.82 0.83 17.62
N THR A 203 16.50 0.92 17.87
CA THR A 203 15.92 1.94 18.76
C THR A 203 16.29 1.69 20.22
N LEU A 204 16.32 0.43 20.66
CA LEU A 204 16.78 0.03 22.00
C LEU A 204 18.27 0.35 22.20
N GLU A 205 19.12 0.16 21.18
CA GLU A 205 20.52 0.61 21.25
C GLU A 205 20.62 2.12 21.41
N ALA A 206 19.87 2.88 20.60
CA ALA A 206 19.84 4.34 20.71
C ALA A 206 19.34 4.81 22.08
N ALA A 207 18.40 4.09 22.69
CA ALA A 207 17.90 4.32 24.03
C ALA A 207 18.85 3.83 25.15
N LYS A 208 20.01 3.25 24.80
CA LYS A 208 20.99 2.68 25.72
C LYS A 208 20.47 1.50 26.56
N HIS A 209 19.68 0.64 25.93
CA HIS A 209 19.16 -0.63 26.48
C HIS A 209 19.84 -1.84 25.79
N PRO A 210 21.16 -2.05 25.96
CA PRO A 210 21.94 -3.02 25.16
C PRO A 210 21.50 -4.47 25.39
N ALA A 211 21.05 -4.82 26.59
CA ALA A 211 20.58 -6.17 26.88
C ALA A 211 19.29 -6.52 26.13
N GLU A 212 18.35 -5.58 26.08
CA GLU A 212 17.09 -5.74 25.35
C GLU A 212 17.31 -5.69 23.82
N ALA A 213 18.20 -4.80 23.35
CA ALA A 213 18.60 -4.75 21.95
C ALA A 213 19.20 -6.09 21.49
N GLY A 214 20.14 -6.65 22.27
CA GLY A 214 20.72 -7.96 22.01
C GLY A 214 19.68 -9.08 21.97
N ALA A 215 18.66 -9.03 22.85
CA ALA A 215 17.55 -9.98 22.82
C ALA A 215 16.71 -9.85 21.54
N ALA A 216 16.39 -8.62 21.11
CA ALA A 216 15.64 -8.37 19.88
C ALA A 216 16.40 -8.84 18.63
N TYR A 217 17.71 -8.62 18.56
CA TYR A 217 18.55 -9.15 17.48
C TYR A 217 18.59 -10.68 17.46
N ARG A 218 18.69 -11.35 18.63
CA ARG A 218 18.64 -12.82 18.69
C ARG A 218 17.32 -13.35 18.17
N ARG A 219 16.20 -12.71 18.48
CA ARG A 219 14.90 -13.09 17.94
C ARG A 219 14.87 -13.08 16.40
N ILE A 220 15.51 -12.12 15.74
CA ILE A 220 15.62 -12.14 14.27
C ILE A 220 16.33 -13.41 13.79
N VAL A 221 17.44 -13.78 14.44
CA VAL A 221 18.22 -14.97 14.06
C VAL A 221 17.47 -16.27 14.30
N GLU A 222 16.71 -16.35 15.37
CA GLU A 222 15.97 -17.54 15.81
C GLU A 222 14.64 -17.72 15.09
N GLU A 223 13.85 -16.64 14.98
CA GLU A 223 12.50 -16.67 14.41
C GLU A 223 12.51 -16.49 12.88
N PHE A 224 13.55 -15.83 12.32
CA PHE A 224 13.65 -15.49 10.89
C PHE A 224 15.06 -15.79 10.33
N PRO A 225 15.54 -17.05 10.38
CA PRO A 225 16.93 -17.39 9.98
C PRO A 225 17.26 -17.09 8.52
N GLU A 226 16.22 -17.07 7.64
CA GLU A 226 16.35 -16.74 6.21
C GLU A 226 16.21 -15.24 5.91
N SER A 227 16.02 -14.40 6.93
CA SER A 227 15.92 -12.95 6.77
C SER A 227 17.23 -12.36 6.26
N VAL A 228 17.12 -11.38 5.37
CA VAL A 228 18.27 -10.58 4.91
C VAL A 228 19.00 -9.87 6.06
N TYR A 229 18.33 -9.69 7.20
CA TYR A 229 18.87 -9.06 8.40
C TYR A 229 19.55 -10.05 9.36
N ALA A 230 19.39 -11.38 9.18
CA ALA A 230 19.84 -12.38 10.16
C ALA A 230 21.35 -12.33 10.41
N ALA A 231 22.16 -12.14 9.36
CA ALA A 231 23.63 -12.06 9.50
C ALA A 231 24.07 -10.82 10.29
N GLU A 232 23.46 -9.67 10.03
CA GLU A 232 23.75 -8.43 10.77
C GLU A 232 23.25 -8.52 12.21
N ALA A 233 22.03 -9.03 12.41
CA ALA A 233 21.45 -9.23 13.73
C ALA A 233 22.34 -10.13 14.62
N ARG A 234 22.93 -11.21 14.05
CA ARG A 234 23.87 -12.07 14.78
C ARG A 234 25.10 -11.29 15.22
N ARG A 235 25.74 -10.57 14.30
CA ARG A 235 26.94 -9.76 14.65
C ARG A 235 26.63 -8.74 15.76
N ARG A 236 25.47 -8.07 15.68
CA ARG A 236 25.08 -7.08 16.70
C ARG A 236 24.76 -7.73 18.05
N ALA A 237 24.08 -8.86 18.04
CA ALA A 237 23.77 -9.61 19.26
C ALA A 237 25.04 -10.07 19.97
N ASP A 238 26.02 -10.61 19.22
CA ASP A 238 27.31 -11.06 19.75
C ASP A 238 28.15 -9.89 20.32
N TYR A 239 28.17 -8.77 19.59
CA TYR A 239 28.85 -7.55 20.05
C TYR A 239 28.26 -7.04 21.39
N LEU A 240 26.92 -6.96 21.48
CA LEU A 240 26.20 -6.48 22.67
C LEU A 240 26.32 -7.47 23.86
N ALA A 241 26.62 -8.73 23.60
CA ALA A 241 26.91 -9.74 24.62
C ALA A 241 28.36 -9.67 25.14
N GLY A 242 29.18 -8.73 24.64
CA GLY A 242 30.61 -8.61 25.02
C GLY A 242 31.53 -9.48 24.19
N GLY A 243 31.10 -9.96 23.03
CA GLY A 243 31.93 -10.68 22.06
C GLY A 243 32.92 -9.75 21.33
N PRO A 244 34.07 -10.27 20.87
CA PRO A 244 34.93 -9.50 20.00
C PRO A 244 34.23 -9.12 18.70
N PRO A 245 34.55 -7.97 18.07
CA PRO A 245 33.94 -7.61 16.78
C PRO A 245 34.27 -8.72 15.77
N ALA A 246 33.23 -9.17 15.04
CA ALA A 246 33.39 -10.15 13.98
C ALA A 246 34.43 -9.62 12.98
N GLN A 247 35.57 -10.33 12.86
CA GLN A 247 36.58 -10.05 11.85
C GLN A 247 35.92 -10.39 10.48
N GLY A 248 35.63 -9.36 9.68
CA GLY A 248 35.15 -9.48 8.32
C GLY A 248 36.24 -9.80 7.33
#